data_da6bae646139cc9e25e9e470cdb45218
#
_entry.id   da6bae646139cc9e25e9e470cdb45218
#
_cell.length_a   1.000
_cell.length_b   1.000
_cell.length_c   1.000
_cell.angle_alpha   90.00
_cell.angle_beta   90.00
_cell.angle_gamma   90.00
#
_symmetry.space_group_name_H-M   'P 1'
#
loop_
_entity.id
_entity.type
_entity.pdbx_description
1 polymer ?
#
loop_
_entity_poly.entity_id
_entity_poly.type
_entity_poly.pdbx_seq_one_letter_code
_entity_poly.pdbx_strand_id
1 'polypeptide(L)'
;MRLREAALGCPNVTVKQATVKKLLNVDGGEWVDGEGVPIGGVAATENETNASEYFAPLTVVCDGYFSSFRKKLAKKTAPVSPSTFVGIIIDGDPNELLPRPGHGHVVLGDPSPVLFYPISSKEVRCLVDIPAHVKMPSVASGAMAEYVLTKIVPQVPEKLRDPLTSAVRGGAFKSMMNKTMPAQPSRTPGAVLLGDAFNMRHPLTGGGMTVAFSDVVTMKSMLSPLPSFADAAAVGERVDAFYAHRTRPALTINTLANALYKVFCSSKDSSMEEMRRACFEYLRLGGSMSAGPIALLGGLETNPLTLVAHFFSVALFGVGRLMVPLPTPARIWKGVNLLKASSEVLETLGQ
;
A
#
# COMPACT_ATOMS: atom_id res chain seq x y z
N MET A 1 -15.26 -8.75 8.53
CA MET A 1 -16.26 -9.37 9.42
C MET A 1 -15.60 -10.45 10.28
N ARG A 2 -15.13 -11.58 9.75
CA ARG A 2 -14.59 -12.72 10.54
C ARG A 2 -13.51 -12.38 11.59
N LEU A 3 -12.54 -11.49 11.29
CA LEU A 3 -11.51 -11.10 12.28
C LEU A 3 -12.10 -10.32 13.46
N ARG A 4 -13.07 -9.45 13.20
CA ARG A 4 -13.76 -8.72 14.26
C ARG A 4 -14.61 -9.66 15.12
N GLU A 5 -15.32 -10.59 14.53
CA GLU A 5 -16.10 -11.62 15.22
C GLU A 5 -15.19 -12.51 16.10
N ALA A 6 -14.05 -12.94 15.57
CA ALA A 6 -13.06 -13.70 16.32
C ALA A 6 -12.51 -12.91 17.52
N ALA A 7 -12.21 -11.62 17.34
CA ALA A 7 -11.74 -10.76 18.44
C ALA A 7 -12.82 -10.58 19.52
N LEU A 8 -14.08 -10.36 19.12
CA LEU A 8 -15.21 -10.24 20.05
C LEU A 8 -15.47 -11.55 20.83
N GLY A 9 -15.13 -12.70 20.27
CA GLY A 9 -15.22 -14.01 20.93
C GLY A 9 -14.10 -14.29 21.93
N CYS A 10 -13.06 -13.47 22.00
CA CYS A 10 -11.96 -13.66 22.95
C CYS A 10 -12.34 -13.15 24.34
N PRO A 11 -12.25 -13.96 25.41
CA PRO A 11 -12.68 -13.58 26.76
C PRO A 11 -11.87 -12.41 27.35
N ASN A 12 -10.64 -12.21 26.88
CA ASN A 12 -9.74 -11.17 27.35
C ASN A 12 -9.78 -9.89 26.49
N VAL A 13 -10.74 -9.78 25.54
CA VAL A 13 -10.88 -8.61 24.66
C VAL A 13 -12.17 -7.87 24.99
N THR A 14 -12.03 -6.62 25.39
CA THR A 14 -13.16 -5.69 25.57
C THR A 14 -13.17 -4.69 24.42
N VAL A 15 -14.26 -4.65 23.64
CA VAL A 15 -14.41 -3.71 22.53
C VAL A 15 -15.30 -2.54 22.97
N LYS A 16 -14.79 -1.33 22.83
CA LYS A 16 -15.51 -0.09 23.08
C LYS A 16 -15.66 0.73 21.81
N GLN A 17 -16.86 1.24 21.57
CA GLN A 17 -17.12 2.13 20.44
C GLN A 17 -16.99 3.59 20.93
N ALA A 18 -15.81 4.15 20.71
CA ALA A 18 -15.47 5.49 21.16
C ALA A 18 -14.49 6.17 20.21
N THR A 19 -14.44 7.50 20.25
CA THR A 19 -13.44 8.28 19.55
C THR A 19 -12.32 8.67 20.51
N VAL A 20 -11.12 8.14 20.28
CA VAL A 20 -9.93 8.53 21.06
C VAL A 20 -9.55 9.97 20.69
N LYS A 21 -9.48 10.85 21.71
CA LYS A 21 -9.20 12.28 21.55
C LYS A 21 -7.79 12.65 21.96
N LYS A 22 -7.24 12.01 23.00
CA LYS A 22 -5.95 12.36 23.59
C LYS A 22 -5.19 11.12 24.02
N LEU A 23 -3.86 11.24 24.01
CA LEU A 23 -2.97 10.33 24.73
C LEU A 23 -2.78 10.89 26.14
N LEU A 24 -2.74 10.03 27.14
CA LEU A 24 -2.55 10.37 28.54
C LEU A 24 -1.16 9.92 28.98
N ASN A 25 -0.56 10.67 29.91
CA ASN A 25 0.63 10.23 30.63
C ASN A 25 0.23 9.22 31.73
N VAL A 26 1.23 8.69 32.42
CA VAL A 26 0.99 7.71 33.53
C VAL A 26 0.25 8.27 34.70
N ASP A 27 0.24 9.61 34.91
CA ASP A 27 -0.41 10.31 36.02
C ASP A 27 -1.84 10.77 35.65
N GLY A 28 -2.32 10.50 34.43
CA GLY A 28 -3.67 10.86 33.97
C GLY A 28 -3.77 12.24 33.29
N GLY A 29 -2.69 13.01 33.23
CA GLY A 29 -2.65 14.26 32.46
C GLY A 29 -2.56 14.02 30.96
N GLU A 30 -2.86 15.05 30.13
CA GLU A 30 -2.61 14.95 28.70
C GLU A 30 -1.12 14.77 28.43
N TRP A 31 -0.78 13.74 27.64
CA TRP A 31 0.59 13.49 27.26
C TRP A 31 1.10 14.56 26.30
N VAL A 32 2.24 15.15 26.62
CA VAL A 32 2.94 16.16 25.82
C VAL A 32 4.30 15.59 25.42
N ASP A 33 4.64 15.75 24.15
CA ASP A 33 5.91 15.26 23.62
C ASP A 33 7.08 16.14 24.08
N GLY A 34 8.21 15.50 24.38
CA GLY A 34 9.43 16.18 24.86
C GLY A 34 9.61 16.21 26.37
N GLU A 35 8.60 15.84 27.15
CA GLU A 35 8.68 15.80 28.62
C GLU A 35 9.33 14.53 29.16
N GLY A 36 9.65 13.54 28.31
CA GLY A 36 10.26 12.27 28.72
C GLY A 36 9.30 11.33 29.49
N VAL A 37 8.05 11.72 29.64
CA VAL A 37 7.04 10.95 30.39
C VAL A 37 6.43 9.87 29.48
N PRO A 38 6.30 8.62 29.97
CA PRO A 38 5.65 7.55 29.19
C PRO A 38 4.16 7.82 28.95
N ILE A 39 3.65 7.27 27.83
CA ILE A 39 2.21 7.18 27.60
C ILE A 39 1.66 6.08 28.50
N GLY A 40 0.66 6.44 29.33
CA GLY A 40 -0.01 5.53 30.26
C GLY A 40 -1.42 5.15 29.82
N GLY A 41 -1.99 5.86 28.83
CA GLY A 41 -3.36 5.60 28.41
C GLY A 41 -3.90 6.52 27.34
N VAL A 42 -5.22 6.49 27.21
CA VAL A 42 -5.97 7.32 26.25
C VAL A 42 -7.22 7.91 26.89
N ALA A 43 -7.59 9.12 26.48
CA ALA A 43 -8.93 9.68 26.73
C ALA A 43 -9.78 9.50 25.47
N ALA A 44 -10.95 8.93 25.64
CA ALA A 44 -11.91 8.66 24.58
C ALA A 44 -13.29 9.22 24.91
N THR A 45 -14.07 9.53 23.88
CA THR A 45 -15.45 10.00 24.02
C THR A 45 -16.40 8.99 23.41
N GLU A 46 -17.29 8.46 24.24
CA GLU A 46 -18.42 7.64 23.82
C GLU A 46 -19.62 8.57 23.58
N ASN A 47 -20.32 8.44 22.47
CA ASN A 47 -21.55 9.20 22.15
C ASN A 47 -21.47 10.73 22.33
N GLU A 48 -20.33 11.33 21.95
CA GLU A 48 -20.04 12.78 21.98
C GLU A 48 -20.05 13.46 23.37
N THR A 49 -20.60 12.84 24.40
CA THR A 49 -20.81 13.45 25.73
C THR A 49 -20.05 12.78 26.86
N ASN A 50 -19.85 11.47 26.82
CA ASN A 50 -19.22 10.74 27.91
C ASN A 50 -17.73 10.58 27.65
N ALA A 51 -16.91 11.37 28.31
CA ALA A 51 -15.47 11.20 28.31
C ALA A 51 -15.08 10.08 29.28
N SER A 52 -14.26 9.13 28.80
CA SER A 52 -13.73 8.03 29.62
C SER A 52 -12.22 7.93 29.39
N GLU A 53 -11.50 7.56 30.44
CA GLU A 53 -10.06 7.35 30.39
C GLU A 53 -9.76 5.86 30.52
N TYR A 54 -8.79 5.39 29.74
CA TYR A 54 -8.36 4.00 29.72
C TYR A 54 -6.85 3.96 29.89
N PHE A 55 -6.39 3.24 30.89
CA PHE A 55 -4.97 3.10 31.21
C PHE A 55 -4.47 1.70 30.86
N ALA A 56 -3.27 1.64 30.30
CA ALA A 56 -2.59 0.39 29.96
C ALA A 56 -1.07 0.61 29.90
N PRO A 57 -0.27 -0.42 30.22
CA PRO A 57 1.19 -0.34 30.10
C PRO A 57 1.68 -0.15 28.66
N LEU A 58 0.89 -0.53 27.66
CA LEU A 58 1.20 -0.34 26.24
C LEU A 58 -0.06 0.05 25.45
N THR A 59 0.03 1.18 24.76
CA THR A 59 -0.98 1.66 23.80
C THR A 59 -0.53 1.37 22.40
N VAL A 60 -1.30 0.58 21.64
CA VAL A 60 -1.04 0.29 20.21
C VAL A 60 -1.92 1.19 19.36
N VAL A 61 -1.31 2.11 18.62
CA VAL A 61 -2.02 3.09 17.79
C VAL A 61 -2.19 2.55 16.38
N CYS A 62 -3.41 2.17 16.04
CA CYS A 62 -3.81 1.57 14.75
C CYS A 62 -4.90 2.41 14.05
N ASP A 63 -4.89 3.73 14.21
CA ASP A 63 -5.91 4.66 13.71
C ASP A 63 -5.80 4.95 12.19
N GLY A 64 -4.90 4.24 11.51
CA GLY A 64 -4.90 4.08 10.07
C GLY A 64 -4.42 5.29 9.26
N TYR A 65 -4.93 5.37 8.03
CA TYR A 65 -4.52 6.35 7.02
C TYR A 65 -4.60 7.81 7.48
N PHE A 66 -5.65 8.17 8.25
CA PHE A 66 -5.87 9.51 8.78
C PHE A 66 -5.36 9.70 10.21
N SER A 67 -4.43 8.88 10.67
CA SER A 67 -3.92 8.87 12.03
C SER A 67 -3.76 10.26 12.63
N SER A 68 -4.45 10.48 13.75
CA SER A 68 -4.36 11.72 14.52
C SER A 68 -3.10 11.76 15.37
N PHE A 69 -2.62 10.59 15.82
CA PHE A 69 -1.52 10.47 16.76
C PHE A 69 -0.15 10.33 16.09
N ARG A 70 -0.11 9.97 14.80
CA ARG A 70 1.14 9.88 14.04
C ARG A 70 2.01 11.14 14.16
N LYS A 71 1.42 12.32 14.03
CA LYS A 71 2.15 13.60 14.09
C LYS A 71 2.81 13.83 15.44
N LYS A 72 2.22 13.29 16.51
CA LYS A 72 2.76 13.39 17.87
C LYS A 72 3.87 12.36 18.12
N LEU A 73 3.72 11.13 17.58
CA LEU A 73 4.58 10.00 17.85
C LEU A 73 5.70 9.80 16.82
N ALA A 74 5.52 10.28 15.58
CA ALA A 74 6.47 10.13 14.48
C ALA A 74 6.59 11.45 13.70
N LYS A 75 7.16 12.49 14.32
CA LYS A 75 7.16 13.88 13.84
C LYS A 75 7.86 14.13 12.52
N LYS A 76 8.86 13.30 12.17
CA LYS A 76 9.76 13.58 11.03
C LYS A 76 9.23 13.08 9.68
N THR A 77 8.12 12.34 9.66
CA THR A 77 7.66 11.69 8.44
C THR A 77 6.30 12.22 8.01
N ALA A 78 6.29 12.99 6.93
CA ALA A 78 5.05 13.42 6.29
C ALA A 78 4.66 12.47 5.17
N PRO A 79 3.37 12.07 5.04
CA PRO A 79 2.90 11.31 3.88
C PRO A 79 3.02 12.11 2.59
N VAL A 80 3.48 11.46 1.52
CA VAL A 80 3.49 12.00 0.16
C VAL A 80 2.37 11.35 -0.64
N SER A 81 1.68 12.12 -1.48
CA SER A 81 0.58 11.63 -2.33
C SER A 81 0.99 11.65 -3.80
N PRO A 82 1.49 10.53 -4.36
CA PRO A 82 1.90 10.45 -5.76
C PRO A 82 0.73 10.40 -6.74
N SER A 83 -0.45 10.01 -6.30
CA SER A 83 -1.64 9.88 -7.16
C SER A 83 -2.94 9.83 -6.35
N THR A 84 -4.05 9.74 -7.06
CA THR A 84 -5.40 9.54 -6.50
C THR A 84 -6.09 8.40 -7.23
N PHE A 85 -6.61 7.42 -6.49
CA PHE A 85 -7.54 6.45 -7.07
C PHE A 85 -8.96 7.01 -7.14
N VAL A 86 -9.57 6.80 -8.30
CA VAL A 86 -11.00 6.99 -8.52
C VAL A 86 -11.65 5.61 -8.63
N GLY A 87 -12.45 5.28 -7.65
CA GLY A 87 -13.18 4.01 -7.57
C GLY A 87 -14.53 4.09 -8.25
N ILE A 88 -14.82 3.11 -9.09
CA ILE A 88 -16.09 2.91 -9.79
C ILE A 88 -16.53 1.48 -9.50
N ILE A 89 -17.79 1.28 -9.20
CA ILE A 89 -18.39 -0.05 -9.03
C ILE A 89 -19.11 -0.43 -10.32
N ILE A 90 -18.81 -1.60 -10.82
CA ILE A 90 -19.44 -2.21 -11.99
C ILE A 90 -20.32 -3.34 -11.47
N ASP A 91 -21.62 -3.23 -11.66
CA ASP A 91 -22.59 -4.27 -11.30
C ASP A 91 -22.54 -5.43 -12.31
N GLY A 92 -22.60 -6.65 -11.81
CA GLY A 92 -22.63 -7.87 -12.59
C GLY A 92 -21.77 -8.99 -12.02
N ASP A 93 -21.95 -10.21 -12.50
CA ASP A 93 -21.14 -11.37 -12.08
C ASP A 93 -19.68 -11.21 -12.51
N PRO A 94 -18.72 -11.18 -11.57
CA PRO A 94 -17.30 -11.10 -11.89
C PRO A 94 -16.80 -12.23 -12.81
N ASN A 95 -17.43 -13.42 -12.76
CA ASN A 95 -17.06 -14.52 -13.62
C ASN A 95 -17.41 -14.28 -15.08
N GLU A 96 -18.44 -13.49 -15.32
CA GLU A 96 -18.84 -13.09 -16.66
C GLU A 96 -18.13 -11.82 -17.14
N LEU A 97 -17.94 -10.85 -16.23
CA LEU A 97 -17.36 -9.55 -16.57
C LEU A 97 -15.84 -9.61 -16.79
N LEU A 98 -15.12 -10.30 -15.91
CA LEU A 98 -13.66 -10.29 -15.94
C LEU A 98 -13.11 -11.24 -17.01
N PRO A 99 -12.03 -10.85 -17.74
CA PRO A 99 -11.38 -11.72 -18.72
C PRO A 99 -10.89 -13.06 -18.14
N ARG A 100 -10.47 -13.05 -16.88
CA ARG A 100 -10.09 -14.25 -16.11
C ARG A 100 -10.79 -14.26 -14.77
N PRO A 101 -11.80 -15.12 -14.58
CA PRO A 101 -12.48 -15.26 -13.28
C PRO A 101 -11.53 -15.53 -12.13
N GLY A 102 -11.85 -15.00 -10.94
CA GLY A 102 -11.06 -15.19 -9.73
C GLY A 102 -9.72 -14.45 -9.68
N HIS A 103 -9.42 -13.60 -10.67
CA HIS A 103 -8.16 -12.85 -10.73
C HIS A 103 -8.41 -11.34 -10.63
N GLY A 104 -7.46 -10.63 -10.00
CA GLY A 104 -7.31 -9.19 -10.19
C GLY A 104 -6.64 -8.89 -11.55
N HIS A 105 -7.06 -7.82 -12.19
CA HIS A 105 -6.56 -7.40 -13.48
C HIS A 105 -5.91 -6.03 -13.36
N VAL A 106 -4.70 -5.89 -13.88
CA VAL A 106 -4.00 -4.62 -14.02
C VAL A 106 -3.86 -4.30 -15.49
N VAL A 107 -4.54 -3.25 -15.93
CA VAL A 107 -4.39 -2.72 -17.30
C VAL A 107 -3.29 -1.67 -17.25
N LEU A 108 -2.23 -1.88 -18.02
CA LEU A 108 -1.12 -0.92 -18.15
C LEU A 108 -1.53 0.21 -19.10
N GLY A 109 -2.36 1.12 -18.57
CA GLY A 109 -2.90 2.24 -19.30
C GLY A 109 -1.99 3.48 -19.32
N ASP A 110 -2.44 4.50 -20.03
CA ASP A 110 -1.85 5.84 -20.10
C ASP A 110 -2.86 6.85 -19.51
N PRO A 111 -2.48 7.67 -18.53
CA PRO A 111 -1.12 7.93 -17.99
C PRO A 111 -0.70 6.95 -16.88
N SER A 112 -1.58 6.07 -16.42
CA SER A 112 -1.31 5.21 -15.26
C SER A 112 -2.19 3.96 -15.26
N PRO A 113 -1.89 2.95 -14.43
CA PRO A 113 -2.59 1.69 -14.45
C PRO A 113 -4.05 1.81 -14.01
N VAL A 114 -4.89 0.93 -14.55
CA VAL A 114 -6.28 0.73 -14.16
C VAL A 114 -6.45 -0.68 -13.62
N LEU A 115 -7.05 -0.81 -12.44
CA LEU A 115 -7.24 -2.10 -11.80
C LEU A 115 -8.70 -2.53 -11.83
N PHE A 116 -8.92 -3.83 -12.01
CA PHE A 116 -10.24 -4.46 -11.88
C PHE A 116 -10.14 -5.69 -11.00
N TYR A 117 -11.02 -5.80 -10.01
CA TYR A 117 -11.09 -6.98 -9.15
C TYR A 117 -12.48 -7.17 -8.55
N PRO A 118 -12.89 -8.43 -8.28
CA PRO A 118 -14.17 -8.71 -7.67
C PRO A 118 -14.19 -8.23 -6.21
N ILE A 119 -15.28 -7.65 -5.76
CA ILE A 119 -15.52 -7.29 -4.36
C ILE A 119 -16.68 -8.05 -3.74
N SER A 120 -17.55 -8.58 -4.57
CA SER A 120 -18.64 -9.48 -4.18
C SER A 120 -18.95 -10.43 -5.34
N SER A 121 -19.95 -11.31 -5.18
CA SER A 121 -20.44 -12.16 -6.27
C SER A 121 -21.20 -11.41 -7.35
N LYS A 122 -21.46 -10.11 -7.16
CA LYS A 122 -22.28 -9.28 -8.06
C LYS A 122 -21.62 -7.96 -8.44
N GLU A 123 -20.38 -7.72 -8.01
CA GLU A 123 -19.74 -6.42 -8.20
C GLU A 123 -18.26 -6.56 -8.49
N VAL A 124 -17.79 -5.81 -9.47
CA VAL A 124 -16.38 -5.61 -9.80
C VAL A 124 -16.00 -4.17 -9.48
N ARG A 125 -14.93 -3.97 -8.74
CA ARG A 125 -14.36 -2.64 -8.54
C ARG A 125 -13.36 -2.33 -9.65
N CYS A 126 -13.55 -1.16 -10.26
CA CYS A 126 -12.56 -0.50 -11.09
C CYS A 126 -11.89 0.60 -10.29
N LEU A 127 -10.57 0.64 -10.28
CA LEU A 127 -9.76 1.75 -9.73
C LEU A 127 -8.97 2.38 -10.87
N VAL A 128 -9.29 3.64 -11.17
CA VAL A 128 -8.54 4.47 -12.13
C VAL A 128 -7.52 5.29 -11.33
N ASP A 129 -6.25 5.09 -11.59
CA ASP A 129 -5.19 5.91 -11.00
C ASP A 129 -5.04 7.22 -11.76
N ILE A 130 -4.98 8.33 -11.04
CA ILE A 130 -4.71 9.66 -11.60
C ILE A 130 -3.46 10.21 -10.93
N PRO A 131 -2.31 10.27 -11.64
CA PRO A 131 -1.06 10.77 -11.11
C PRO A 131 -1.15 12.23 -10.66
N ALA A 132 -0.38 12.62 -9.63
CA ALA A 132 -0.44 13.96 -9.04
C ALA A 132 -0.10 15.10 -10.03
N HIS A 133 0.64 14.81 -11.11
CA HIS A 133 0.95 15.80 -12.16
C HIS A 133 -0.21 16.01 -13.15
N VAL A 134 -1.23 15.14 -13.11
CA VAL A 134 -2.46 15.28 -13.92
C VAL A 134 -3.48 16.05 -13.10
N LYS A 135 -4.03 17.12 -13.69
CA LYS A 135 -5.11 17.88 -13.02
C LYS A 135 -6.32 16.97 -12.79
N MET A 136 -6.71 16.82 -11.54
CA MET A 136 -7.86 15.99 -11.14
C MET A 136 -9.14 16.51 -11.81
N PRO A 137 -9.84 15.69 -12.63
CA PRO A 137 -11.11 16.10 -13.24
C PRO A 137 -12.20 16.25 -12.18
N SER A 138 -13.07 17.24 -12.34
CA SER A 138 -14.17 17.46 -11.41
C SER A 138 -15.33 16.51 -11.65
N VAL A 139 -15.82 15.88 -10.58
CA VAL A 139 -17.02 15.03 -10.63
C VAL A 139 -18.28 15.89 -10.84
N ALA A 140 -18.36 17.02 -10.15
CA ALA A 140 -19.55 17.90 -10.20
C ALA A 140 -19.81 18.51 -11.59
N SER A 141 -18.77 18.76 -12.38
CA SER A 141 -18.91 19.29 -13.74
C SER A 141 -19.06 18.22 -14.83
N GLY A 142 -19.04 16.94 -14.47
CA GLY A 142 -19.03 15.82 -15.43
C GLY A 142 -17.67 15.53 -16.07
N ALA A 143 -16.66 16.36 -15.83
CA ALA A 143 -15.32 16.18 -16.42
C ALA A 143 -14.66 14.84 -16.05
N MET A 144 -14.96 14.29 -14.87
CA MET A 144 -14.49 12.96 -14.47
C MET A 144 -15.08 11.86 -15.35
N ALA A 145 -16.39 11.91 -15.59
CA ALA A 145 -17.04 10.95 -16.48
C ALA A 145 -16.48 11.05 -17.90
N GLU A 146 -16.32 12.24 -18.43
CA GLU A 146 -15.73 12.49 -19.74
C GLU A 146 -14.29 11.94 -19.83
N TYR A 147 -13.46 12.22 -18.80
CA TYR A 147 -12.10 11.68 -18.72
C TYR A 147 -12.07 10.16 -18.77
N VAL A 148 -12.90 9.50 -17.97
CA VAL A 148 -12.94 8.03 -17.97
C VAL A 148 -13.44 7.48 -19.30
N LEU A 149 -14.51 8.05 -19.86
CA LEU A 149 -15.07 7.60 -21.13
C LEU A 149 -14.11 7.79 -22.33
N THR A 150 -13.40 8.92 -22.37
CA THR A 150 -12.57 9.27 -23.53
C THR A 150 -11.12 8.77 -23.41
N LYS A 151 -10.58 8.68 -22.19
CA LYS A 151 -9.17 8.28 -21.99
C LYS A 151 -9.01 6.86 -21.48
N ILE A 152 -9.89 6.37 -20.61
CA ILE A 152 -9.71 5.09 -19.93
C ILE A 152 -10.45 3.96 -20.65
N VAL A 153 -11.72 4.12 -20.97
CA VAL A 153 -12.55 3.09 -21.64
C VAL A 153 -11.90 2.52 -22.90
N PRO A 154 -11.29 3.33 -23.80
CA PRO A 154 -10.65 2.79 -24.99
C PRO A 154 -9.48 1.85 -24.72
N GLN A 155 -8.85 1.96 -23.54
CA GLN A 155 -7.64 1.20 -23.18
C GLN A 155 -7.95 -0.10 -22.42
N VAL A 156 -9.17 -0.26 -21.90
CA VAL A 156 -9.55 -1.48 -21.18
C VAL A 156 -9.95 -2.60 -22.13
N PRO A 157 -9.86 -3.88 -21.68
CA PRO A 157 -10.33 -5.01 -22.46
C PRO A 157 -11.77 -4.81 -22.94
N GLU A 158 -12.06 -5.21 -24.18
CA GLU A 158 -13.33 -5.00 -24.85
C GLU A 158 -14.53 -5.43 -23.99
N LYS A 159 -14.44 -6.59 -23.36
CA LYS A 159 -15.46 -7.15 -22.47
C LYS A 159 -15.85 -6.22 -21.31
N LEU A 160 -14.95 -5.34 -20.87
CA LEU A 160 -15.17 -4.40 -19.76
C LEU A 160 -15.63 -3.01 -20.21
N ARG A 161 -15.60 -2.69 -21.52
CA ARG A 161 -15.90 -1.33 -22.01
C ARG A 161 -17.32 -0.91 -21.77
N ASP A 162 -18.29 -1.72 -22.17
CA ASP A 162 -19.71 -1.40 -22.00
C ASP A 162 -20.15 -1.39 -20.55
N PRO A 163 -19.79 -2.39 -19.71
CA PRO A 163 -20.07 -2.35 -18.28
C PRO A 163 -19.46 -1.13 -17.58
N LEU A 164 -18.20 -0.79 -17.89
CA LEU A 164 -17.55 0.40 -17.33
C LEU A 164 -18.23 1.69 -17.80
N THR A 165 -18.59 1.78 -19.08
CA THR A 165 -19.31 2.93 -19.63
C THR A 165 -20.65 3.14 -18.92
N SER A 166 -21.41 2.08 -18.68
CA SER A 166 -22.67 2.14 -17.95
C SER A 166 -22.48 2.61 -16.51
N ALA A 167 -21.49 2.06 -15.81
CA ALA A 167 -21.18 2.45 -14.44
C ALA A 167 -20.74 3.93 -14.33
N VAL A 168 -19.94 4.41 -15.29
CA VAL A 168 -19.49 5.82 -15.35
C VAL A 168 -20.66 6.77 -15.56
N ARG A 169 -21.61 6.40 -16.42
CA ARG A 169 -22.83 7.21 -16.65
C ARG A 169 -23.73 7.27 -15.42
N GLY A 170 -23.70 6.26 -14.56
CA GLY A 170 -24.35 6.28 -13.25
C GLY A 170 -23.77 7.30 -12.26
N GLY A 171 -22.58 7.84 -12.52
CA GLY A 171 -22.00 8.99 -11.82
C GLY A 171 -21.49 8.72 -10.39
N ALA A 172 -21.46 7.48 -9.93
CA ALA A 172 -21.02 7.12 -8.58
C ALA A 172 -19.49 6.96 -8.50
N PHE A 173 -18.77 8.07 -8.31
CA PHE A 173 -17.32 8.09 -8.14
C PHE A 173 -16.93 8.23 -6.67
N LYS A 174 -15.92 7.47 -6.24
CA LYS A 174 -15.28 7.63 -4.93
C LYS A 174 -13.80 7.84 -5.12
N SER A 175 -13.27 8.98 -4.66
CA SER A 175 -11.84 9.31 -4.78
C SER A 175 -11.12 9.11 -3.46
N MET A 176 -9.91 8.62 -3.53
CA MET A 176 -9.00 8.46 -2.39
C MET A 176 -7.57 8.80 -2.84
N MET A 177 -6.94 9.75 -2.15
CA MET A 177 -5.52 10.03 -2.39
C MET A 177 -4.68 8.82 -1.99
N ASN A 178 -3.79 8.40 -2.87
CA ASN A 178 -2.83 7.36 -2.58
C ASN A 178 -1.65 7.99 -1.83
N LYS A 179 -1.36 7.50 -0.63
CA LYS A 179 -0.25 8.02 0.18
C LYS A 179 0.85 6.99 0.31
N THR A 180 2.08 7.49 0.32
CA THR A 180 3.27 6.74 0.69
C THR A 180 3.93 7.41 1.87
N MET A 181 4.44 6.63 2.80
CA MET A 181 5.13 7.11 3.99
C MET A 181 6.06 6.01 4.50
N PRO A 182 7.37 6.25 4.59
CA PRO A 182 8.29 5.28 5.17
C PRO A 182 7.98 5.06 6.66
N ALA A 183 8.32 3.89 7.15
CA ALA A 183 8.22 3.59 8.57
C ALA A 183 9.26 4.39 9.35
N GLN A 184 8.82 5.05 10.40
CA GLN A 184 9.72 5.71 11.35
C GLN A 184 9.40 5.22 12.76
N PRO A 185 10.30 4.43 13.38
CA PRO A 185 10.12 3.96 14.74
C PRO A 185 9.89 5.11 15.71
N SER A 186 8.85 5.00 16.52
CA SER A 186 8.63 5.90 17.68
C SER A 186 9.33 5.29 18.89
N ARG A 187 10.14 6.08 19.57
CA ARG A 187 10.77 5.69 20.83
C ARG A 187 10.04 6.27 22.05
N THR A 188 8.78 6.61 21.90
CA THR A 188 7.95 7.06 23.01
C THR A 188 7.56 5.87 23.88
N PRO A 189 8.01 5.80 25.15
CA PRO A 189 7.65 4.71 26.04
C PRO A 189 6.13 4.61 26.23
N GLY A 190 5.60 3.39 26.30
CA GLY A 190 4.19 3.13 26.51
C GLY A 190 3.32 3.23 25.26
N ALA A 191 3.89 3.53 24.07
CA ALA A 191 3.13 3.51 22.82
C ALA A 191 3.90 2.95 21.63
N VAL A 192 3.15 2.35 20.69
CA VAL A 192 3.67 1.84 19.42
C VAL A 192 2.67 2.13 18.28
N LEU A 193 3.19 2.57 17.13
CA LEU A 193 2.39 2.75 15.92
C LEU A 193 2.36 1.48 15.10
N LEU A 194 1.21 1.15 14.49
CA LEU A 194 1.04 -0.02 13.64
C LEU A 194 0.16 0.28 12.41
N GLY A 195 0.29 -0.53 11.37
CA GLY A 195 -0.49 -0.39 10.13
C GLY A 195 -0.22 0.93 9.39
N ASP A 196 -1.24 1.50 8.76
CA ASP A 196 -1.10 2.75 7.99
C ASP A 196 -0.82 3.98 8.88
N ALA A 197 -1.08 3.90 10.19
CA ALA A 197 -0.61 4.90 11.14
C ALA A 197 0.92 4.98 11.19
N PHE A 198 1.61 3.89 10.88
CA PHE A 198 3.06 3.75 10.97
C PHE A 198 3.77 3.78 9.63
N ASN A 199 3.23 3.08 8.62
CA ASN A 199 3.88 2.88 7.33
C ASN A 199 2.86 2.76 6.20
N MET A 200 2.98 3.58 5.18
CA MET A 200 2.11 3.55 4.00
C MET A 200 2.92 3.33 2.73
N ARG A 201 2.35 2.64 1.77
CA ARG A 201 2.86 2.43 0.41
C ARG A 201 1.78 2.63 -0.60
N HIS A 202 2.16 2.85 -1.86
CA HIS A 202 1.17 2.98 -2.94
C HIS A 202 0.28 1.73 -2.98
N PRO A 203 -1.05 1.88 -3.00
CA PRO A 203 -1.97 0.74 -2.89
C PRO A 203 -2.08 -0.14 -4.14
N LEU A 204 -1.31 0.14 -5.20
CA LEU A 204 -1.31 -0.61 -6.47
C LEU A 204 -1.17 -2.13 -6.28
N THR A 205 -0.35 -2.55 -5.33
CA THR A 205 -0.05 -3.97 -5.08
C THR A 205 -0.95 -4.61 -4.03
N GLY A 206 -1.78 -3.84 -3.33
CA GLY A 206 -2.60 -4.33 -2.23
C GLY A 206 -1.83 -4.78 -0.99
N GLY A 207 -0.50 -4.57 -0.91
CA GLY A 207 0.38 -5.10 0.12
C GLY A 207 0.25 -4.45 1.52
N GLY A 208 -0.64 -3.46 1.70
CA GLY A 208 -0.80 -2.76 2.98
C GLY A 208 -1.20 -3.69 4.13
N MET A 209 -2.25 -4.49 3.92
CA MET A 209 -2.71 -5.45 4.93
C MET A 209 -1.70 -6.58 5.16
N THR A 210 -1.01 -7.03 4.13
CA THR A 210 0.04 -8.07 4.26
C THR A 210 1.14 -7.62 5.23
N VAL A 211 1.63 -6.39 5.07
CA VAL A 211 2.63 -5.83 6.01
C VAL A 211 2.04 -5.66 7.41
N ALA A 212 0.82 -5.13 7.53
CA ALA A 212 0.20 -4.92 8.84
C ALA A 212 -0.01 -6.25 9.60
N PHE A 213 -0.45 -7.32 8.92
CA PHE A 213 -0.61 -8.63 9.55
C PHE A 213 0.74 -9.28 9.89
N SER A 214 1.76 -9.13 9.04
CA SER A 214 3.12 -9.54 9.35
C SER A 214 3.66 -8.81 10.60
N ASP A 215 3.40 -7.52 10.69
CA ASP A 215 3.75 -6.70 11.86
C ASP A 215 3.05 -7.21 13.14
N VAL A 216 1.76 -7.58 13.07
CA VAL A 216 1.02 -8.15 14.22
C VAL A 216 1.64 -9.47 14.66
N VAL A 217 1.97 -10.37 13.73
CA VAL A 217 2.61 -11.65 14.03
C VAL A 217 3.98 -11.45 14.68
N THR A 218 4.78 -10.54 14.13
CA THR A 218 6.10 -10.20 14.67
C THR A 218 5.98 -9.58 16.07
N MET A 219 5.09 -8.60 16.25
CA MET A 219 4.85 -7.97 17.55
C MET A 219 4.41 -8.98 18.60
N LYS A 220 3.48 -9.87 18.23
CA LYS A 220 3.04 -10.96 19.12
C LYS A 220 4.23 -11.82 19.55
N SER A 221 5.09 -12.24 18.63
CA SER A 221 6.25 -13.10 18.96
C SER A 221 7.26 -12.41 19.88
N MET A 222 7.41 -11.08 19.76
CA MET A 222 8.31 -10.30 20.61
C MET A 222 7.72 -10.05 22.02
N LEU A 223 6.42 -9.80 22.12
CA LEU A 223 5.77 -9.43 23.38
C LEU A 223 5.31 -10.64 24.21
N SER A 224 4.91 -11.74 23.56
CA SER A 224 4.39 -12.94 24.28
C SER A 224 5.34 -13.56 25.32
N PRO A 225 6.67 -13.48 25.18
CA PRO A 225 7.57 -14.01 26.21
C PRO A 225 7.65 -13.17 27.49
N LEU A 226 7.10 -11.94 27.48
CA LEU A 226 7.12 -11.10 28.67
C LEU A 226 6.15 -11.63 29.72
N PRO A 227 6.60 -11.80 30.98
CA PRO A 227 5.72 -12.24 32.08
C PRO A 227 4.71 -11.18 32.49
N SER A 228 5.03 -9.90 32.24
CA SER A 228 4.19 -8.74 32.55
C SER A 228 4.58 -7.57 31.66
N PHE A 229 3.62 -6.71 31.35
CA PHE A 229 3.85 -5.42 30.69
C PHE A 229 4.14 -4.27 31.69
N ALA A 230 4.17 -4.53 33.00
CA ALA A 230 4.45 -3.52 34.01
C ALA A 230 5.90 -3.01 33.95
N ASP A 231 6.83 -3.81 33.45
CA ASP A 231 8.21 -3.39 33.22
C ASP A 231 8.33 -2.66 31.88
N ALA A 232 8.28 -1.32 31.95
CA ALA A 232 8.34 -0.47 30.76
C ALA A 232 9.67 -0.59 29.99
N ALA A 233 10.79 -0.90 30.66
CA ALA A 233 12.09 -1.08 30.01
C ALA A 233 12.09 -2.38 29.18
N ALA A 234 11.64 -3.49 29.78
CA ALA A 234 11.51 -4.76 29.08
C ALA A 234 10.54 -4.67 27.88
N VAL A 235 9.41 -3.97 28.03
CA VAL A 235 8.48 -3.71 26.92
C VAL A 235 9.17 -2.88 25.82
N GLY A 236 9.92 -1.85 26.18
CA GLY A 236 10.68 -1.00 25.27
C GLY A 236 11.67 -1.80 24.41
N GLU A 237 12.49 -2.65 25.05
CA GLU A 237 13.42 -3.54 24.35
C GLU A 237 12.74 -4.46 23.33
N ARG A 238 11.56 -4.99 23.66
CA ARG A 238 10.78 -5.84 22.74
C ARG A 238 10.17 -5.04 21.59
N VAL A 239 9.75 -3.82 21.83
CA VAL A 239 9.29 -2.91 20.76
C VAL A 239 10.43 -2.54 19.83
N ASP A 240 11.63 -2.27 20.34
CA ASP A 240 12.82 -2.04 19.50
C ASP A 240 13.17 -3.28 18.66
N ALA A 241 13.13 -4.47 19.27
CA ALA A 241 13.31 -5.74 18.55
C ALA A 241 12.23 -5.93 17.46
N PHE A 242 10.98 -5.60 17.74
CA PHE A 242 9.91 -5.60 16.73
C PHE A 242 10.25 -4.69 15.56
N TYR A 243 10.67 -3.45 15.81
CA TYR A 243 11.05 -2.53 14.72
C TYR A 243 12.21 -3.04 13.88
N ALA A 244 13.19 -3.70 14.48
CA ALA A 244 14.30 -4.30 13.77
C ALA A 244 13.84 -5.48 12.88
N HIS A 245 13.03 -6.39 13.39
CA HIS A 245 12.59 -7.59 12.68
C HIS A 245 11.63 -7.30 11.52
N ARG A 246 10.71 -6.34 11.71
CA ARG A 246 9.75 -5.97 10.68
C ARG A 246 10.36 -5.31 9.44
N THR A 247 11.58 -4.79 9.57
CA THR A 247 12.22 -4.00 8.49
C THR A 247 12.34 -4.79 7.19
N ARG A 248 12.80 -6.04 7.23
CA ARG A 248 13.01 -6.87 6.03
C ARG A 248 11.73 -7.10 5.22
N PRO A 249 10.66 -7.71 5.77
CA PRO A 249 9.45 -7.96 5.00
C PRO A 249 8.77 -6.67 4.54
N ALA A 250 8.75 -5.64 5.38
CA ALA A 250 8.17 -4.36 5.02
C ALA A 250 8.94 -3.67 3.88
N LEU A 251 10.28 -3.69 3.93
CA LEU A 251 11.12 -3.11 2.89
C LEU A 251 10.86 -3.74 1.53
N THR A 252 10.81 -5.07 1.44
CA THR A 252 10.57 -5.79 0.18
C THR A 252 9.24 -5.36 -0.45
N ILE A 253 8.15 -5.36 0.32
CA ILE A 253 6.83 -5.00 -0.20
C ILE A 253 6.74 -3.50 -0.53
N ASN A 254 7.32 -2.63 0.31
CA ASN A 254 7.32 -1.18 0.06
C ASN A 254 8.12 -0.83 -1.20
N THR A 255 9.30 -1.42 -1.35
CA THR A 255 10.17 -1.26 -2.53
C THR A 255 9.45 -1.72 -3.79
N LEU A 256 8.87 -2.92 -3.76
CA LEU A 256 8.13 -3.47 -4.89
C LEU A 256 6.92 -2.59 -5.29
N ALA A 257 6.15 -2.11 -4.32
CA ALA A 257 5.00 -1.24 -4.59
C ALA A 257 5.43 0.06 -5.27
N ASN A 258 6.49 0.69 -4.79
CA ASN A 258 7.00 1.93 -5.36
C ASN A 258 7.66 1.72 -6.73
N ALA A 259 8.45 0.63 -6.90
CA ALA A 259 9.07 0.29 -8.17
C ALA A 259 8.02 0.01 -9.27
N LEU A 260 7.03 -0.83 -8.95
CA LEU A 260 5.96 -1.14 -9.90
C LEU A 260 5.12 0.08 -10.25
N TYR A 261 4.83 0.96 -9.30
CA TYR A 261 4.12 2.20 -9.59
C TYR A 261 4.91 3.06 -10.59
N LYS A 262 6.23 3.25 -10.37
CA LYS A 262 7.08 4.00 -11.30
C LYS A 262 7.14 3.36 -12.69
N VAL A 263 7.25 2.04 -12.77
CA VAL A 263 7.31 1.30 -14.04
C VAL A 263 5.95 1.31 -14.77
N PHE A 264 4.83 1.22 -14.05
CA PHE A 264 3.50 1.11 -14.67
C PHE A 264 2.90 2.46 -15.06
N CYS A 265 3.34 3.56 -14.45
CA CYS A 265 2.95 4.88 -14.92
C CYS A 265 3.59 5.19 -16.27
N SER A 266 2.79 5.73 -17.18
CA SER A 266 3.29 6.23 -18.45
C SER A 266 4.28 7.37 -18.22
N SER A 267 5.39 7.31 -18.89
CA SER A 267 6.45 8.31 -18.82
C SER A 267 6.78 8.80 -20.21
N LYS A 268 7.19 10.07 -20.34
CA LYS A 268 7.81 10.57 -21.57
C LYS A 268 9.19 9.94 -21.81
N ASP A 269 9.74 9.28 -20.78
CA ASP A 269 10.99 8.55 -20.88
C ASP A 269 10.79 7.22 -21.61
N SER A 270 11.43 7.09 -22.76
CA SER A 270 11.38 5.87 -23.59
C SER A 270 11.94 4.64 -22.87
N SER A 271 12.83 4.83 -21.89
CA SER A 271 13.40 3.73 -21.11
C SER A 271 12.39 3.11 -20.17
N MET A 272 11.58 3.94 -19.50
CA MET A 272 10.50 3.46 -18.63
C MET A 272 9.40 2.75 -19.43
N GLU A 273 9.08 3.23 -20.62
CA GLU A 273 8.12 2.55 -21.52
C GLU A 273 8.63 1.16 -21.95
N GLU A 274 9.92 1.05 -22.30
CA GLU A 274 10.53 -0.25 -22.61
C GLU A 274 10.57 -1.17 -21.37
N MET A 275 10.81 -0.62 -20.16
CA MET A 275 10.76 -1.38 -18.92
C MET A 275 9.36 -1.92 -18.64
N ARG A 276 8.32 -1.11 -18.86
CA ARG A 276 6.90 -1.49 -18.71
C ARG A 276 6.55 -2.65 -19.65
N ARG A 277 6.97 -2.58 -20.91
CA ARG A 277 6.77 -3.66 -21.89
C ARG A 277 7.55 -4.91 -21.51
N ALA A 278 8.81 -4.76 -21.13
CA ALA A 278 9.65 -5.87 -20.68
C ALA A 278 9.04 -6.59 -19.47
N CYS A 279 8.54 -5.84 -18.49
CA CYS A 279 7.88 -6.40 -17.32
C CYS A 279 6.66 -7.25 -17.70
N PHE A 280 5.79 -6.72 -18.56
CA PHE A 280 4.60 -7.45 -19.04
C PHE A 280 4.97 -8.75 -19.74
N GLU A 281 5.93 -8.71 -20.66
CA GLU A 281 6.31 -9.91 -21.43
C GLU A 281 7.12 -10.90 -20.60
N TYR A 282 7.95 -10.43 -19.67
CA TYR A 282 8.64 -11.30 -18.72
C TYR A 282 7.65 -12.12 -17.88
N LEU A 283 6.61 -11.48 -17.34
CA LEU A 283 5.55 -12.17 -16.61
C LEU A 283 4.78 -13.19 -17.47
N ARG A 284 4.66 -12.94 -18.77
CA ARG A 284 4.01 -13.87 -19.73
C ARG A 284 4.81 -15.14 -19.97
N LEU A 285 6.09 -15.17 -19.68
CA LEU A 285 6.91 -16.39 -19.83
C LEU A 285 6.42 -17.53 -18.93
N GLY A 286 5.71 -17.21 -17.85
CA GLY A 286 5.22 -18.21 -16.90
C GLY A 286 6.34 -18.77 -15.99
N GLY A 287 6.05 -19.90 -15.32
CA GLY A 287 7.01 -20.56 -14.43
C GLY A 287 7.54 -19.62 -13.35
N SER A 288 8.83 -19.70 -13.04
CA SER A 288 9.50 -18.86 -12.02
C SER A 288 9.48 -17.37 -12.37
N MET A 289 9.43 -17.02 -13.67
CA MET A 289 9.39 -15.63 -14.14
C MET A 289 8.05 -14.92 -13.80
N SER A 290 7.00 -15.69 -13.63
CA SER A 290 5.70 -15.21 -13.16
C SER A 290 5.51 -15.47 -11.66
N ALA A 291 5.76 -16.68 -11.19
CA ALA A 291 5.49 -17.09 -9.81
C ALA A 291 6.33 -16.30 -8.78
N GLY A 292 7.61 -16.03 -9.07
CA GLY A 292 8.48 -15.29 -8.18
C GLY A 292 8.00 -13.85 -7.91
N PRO A 293 7.78 -13.01 -8.93
CA PRO A 293 7.20 -11.67 -8.74
C PRO A 293 5.84 -11.69 -8.05
N ILE A 294 4.97 -12.67 -8.34
CA ILE A 294 3.67 -12.82 -7.67
C ILE A 294 3.83 -13.19 -6.20
N ALA A 295 4.78 -14.08 -5.87
CA ALA A 295 5.09 -14.42 -4.49
C ALA A 295 5.61 -13.21 -3.69
N LEU A 296 6.45 -12.36 -4.30
CA LEU A 296 6.88 -11.10 -3.72
C LEU A 296 5.70 -10.14 -3.48
N LEU A 297 4.80 -10.00 -4.46
CA LEU A 297 3.58 -9.19 -4.34
C LEU A 297 2.66 -9.68 -3.21
N GLY A 298 2.51 -10.98 -3.08
CA GLY A 298 1.68 -11.61 -2.05
C GLY A 298 2.34 -11.64 -0.66
N GLY A 299 3.62 -11.25 -0.55
CA GLY A 299 4.38 -11.35 0.70
C GLY A 299 4.71 -12.79 1.12
N LEU A 300 4.60 -13.73 0.19
CA LEU A 300 5.02 -15.13 0.38
C LEU A 300 6.54 -15.28 0.28
N GLU A 301 7.17 -14.42 -0.50
CA GLU A 301 8.62 -14.24 -0.58
C GLU A 301 8.96 -12.84 -0.07
N THR A 302 9.82 -12.76 0.94
CA THR A 302 10.18 -11.49 1.59
C THR A 302 11.66 -11.14 1.47
N ASN A 303 12.43 -11.97 0.75
CA ASN A 303 13.86 -11.74 0.58
C ASN A 303 14.11 -10.58 -0.41
N PRO A 304 14.77 -9.49 0.02
CA PRO A 304 15.09 -8.37 -0.85
C PRO A 304 15.97 -8.77 -2.06
N LEU A 305 16.83 -9.78 -1.90
CA LEU A 305 17.67 -10.24 -3.01
C LEU A 305 16.87 -10.89 -4.12
N THR A 306 15.80 -11.63 -3.79
CA THR A 306 14.88 -12.20 -4.78
C THR A 306 14.18 -11.08 -5.56
N LEU A 307 13.77 -9.99 -4.88
CA LEU A 307 13.22 -8.81 -5.54
C LEU A 307 14.21 -8.18 -6.53
N VAL A 308 15.44 -7.93 -6.07
CA VAL A 308 16.51 -7.34 -6.90
C VAL A 308 16.81 -8.25 -8.10
N ALA A 309 16.91 -9.57 -7.90
CA ALA A 309 17.15 -10.54 -8.96
C ALA A 309 16.07 -10.48 -10.04
N HIS A 310 14.79 -10.52 -9.66
CA HIS A 310 13.70 -10.42 -10.63
C HIS A 310 13.66 -9.06 -11.33
N PHE A 311 13.93 -7.97 -10.62
CA PHE A 311 13.93 -6.63 -11.20
C PHE A 311 15.01 -6.48 -12.29
N PHE A 312 16.23 -6.93 -12.02
CA PHE A 312 17.30 -6.94 -13.02
C PHE A 312 17.04 -7.95 -14.13
N SER A 313 16.42 -9.09 -13.85
CA SER A 313 16.05 -10.06 -14.89
C SER A 313 15.07 -9.44 -15.88
N VAL A 314 14.09 -8.64 -15.42
CA VAL A 314 13.18 -7.88 -16.30
C VAL A 314 13.96 -6.88 -17.16
N ALA A 315 14.90 -6.14 -16.57
CA ALA A 315 15.71 -5.16 -17.30
C ALA A 315 16.60 -5.84 -18.38
N LEU A 316 17.28 -6.92 -18.02
CA LEU A 316 18.10 -7.70 -18.95
C LEU A 316 17.26 -8.33 -20.06
N PHE A 317 16.07 -8.86 -19.75
CA PHE A 317 15.12 -9.35 -20.72
C PHE A 317 14.70 -8.25 -21.70
N GLY A 318 14.44 -7.04 -21.19
CA GLY A 318 14.15 -5.87 -22.01
C GLY A 318 15.29 -5.50 -22.96
N VAL A 319 16.53 -5.52 -22.48
CA VAL A 319 17.72 -5.31 -23.31
C VAL A 319 17.83 -6.40 -24.40
N GLY A 320 17.65 -7.67 -24.04
CA GLY A 320 17.66 -8.77 -24.98
C GLY A 320 16.65 -8.57 -26.12
N ARG A 321 15.44 -8.14 -25.81
CA ARG A 321 14.40 -7.79 -26.80
C ARG A 321 14.83 -6.67 -27.75
N LEU A 322 15.47 -5.64 -27.19
CA LEU A 322 15.96 -4.52 -28.02
C LEU A 322 17.04 -4.94 -29.02
N MET A 323 17.78 -6.03 -28.74
CA MET A 323 18.84 -6.52 -29.62
C MET A 323 18.30 -7.37 -30.81
N VAL A 324 17.05 -7.77 -30.81
CA VAL A 324 16.41 -8.59 -31.86
C VAL A 324 15.70 -7.67 -32.88
N PRO A 325 15.78 -7.92 -34.21
CA PRO A 325 16.55 -8.99 -34.91
C PRO A 325 18.04 -8.69 -35.03
N LEU A 326 18.47 -7.43 -34.97
CA LEU A 326 19.89 -7.02 -35.07
C LEU A 326 20.17 -5.86 -34.16
N PRO A 327 21.30 -5.86 -33.42
CA PRO A 327 21.70 -4.75 -32.57
C PRO A 327 22.15 -3.55 -33.43
N THR A 328 21.37 -2.50 -33.43
CA THR A 328 21.77 -1.22 -34.03
C THR A 328 22.35 -0.30 -32.93
N PRO A 329 23.21 0.69 -33.28
CA PRO A 329 23.72 1.66 -32.27
C PRO A 329 22.61 2.30 -31.47
N ALA A 330 21.49 2.66 -32.10
CA ALA A 330 20.33 3.25 -31.39
C ALA A 330 19.67 2.27 -30.42
N ARG A 331 19.60 0.99 -30.75
CA ARG A 331 19.05 -0.06 -29.86
C ARG A 331 19.99 -0.36 -28.70
N ILE A 332 21.28 -0.41 -28.94
CA ILE A 332 22.30 -0.55 -27.90
C ILE A 332 22.21 0.60 -26.92
N TRP A 333 22.14 1.84 -27.41
CA TRP A 333 21.99 3.03 -26.58
C TRP A 333 20.70 2.99 -25.73
N LYS A 334 19.57 2.58 -26.32
CA LYS A 334 18.33 2.36 -25.55
C LYS A 334 18.50 1.30 -24.48
N GLY A 335 19.20 0.21 -24.75
CA GLY A 335 19.49 -0.85 -23.77
C GLY A 335 20.32 -0.36 -22.61
N VAL A 336 21.34 0.46 -22.85
CA VAL A 336 22.16 1.09 -21.81
C VAL A 336 21.32 2.02 -20.93
N ASN A 337 20.49 2.86 -21.55
CA ASN A 337 19.62 3.76 -20.83
C ASN A 337 18.56 3.00 -20.01
N LEU A 338 18.06 1.87 -20.50
CA LEU A 338 17.15 0.99 -19.75
C LEU A 338 17.80 0.46 -18.46
N LEU A 339 19.04 -0.02 -18.55
CA LEU A 339 19.79 -0.51 -17.37
C LEU A 339 20.07 0.62 -16.39
N LYS A 340 20.48 1.79 -16.90
CA LYS A 340 20.70 2.98 -16.05
C LYS A 340 19.43 3.39 -15.30
N ALA A 341 18.31 3.55 -16.01
CA ALA A 341 17.03 3.89 -15.42
C ALA A 341 16.56 2.82 -14.40
N SER A 342 16.85 1.53 -14.66
CA SER A 342 16.55 0.47 -13.70
C SER A 342 17.36 0.60 -12.41
N SER A 343 18.65 0.93 -12.50
CA SER A 343 19.51 1.15 -11.32
C SER A 343 19.01 2.36 -10.51
N GLU A 344 18.68 3.47 -11.16
CA GLU A 344 18.14 4.67 -10.51
C GLU A 344 16.82 4.40 -9.78
N VAL A 345 15.94 3.55 -10.32
CA VAL A 345 14.72 3.13 -9.61
C VAL A 345 15.05 2.40 -8.31
N LEU A 346 16.04 1.51 -8.31
CA LEU A 346 16.44 0.78 -7.10
C LEU A 346 17.15 1.65 -6.07
N GLU A 347 18.03 2.56 -6.49
CA GLU A 347 18.72 3.49 -5.60
C GLU A 347 17.75 4.40 -4.84
N THR A 348 16.73 4.92 -5.51
CA THR A 348 15.69 5.76 -4.86
C THR A 348 14.80 4.97 -3.90
N LEU A 349 14.87 3.65 -3.86
CA LEU A 349 14.05 2.78 -3.01
C LEU A 349 14.80 2.33 -1.75
N GLY A 350 16.13 2.49 -1.71
CA GLY A 350 16.98 2.21 -0.55
C GLY A 350 17.03 3.34 0.49
N GLN A 351 16.43 4.48 0.18
CA GLN A 351 16.27 5.64 1.06
C GLN A 351 14.85 5.66 1.66
#